data_d6059f0dcbd84b4989e0a0cfd26b9039
#
_entry.id   d6059f0dcbd84b4989e0a0cfd26b9039
#
_cell.length_a   1.000
_cell.length_b   1.000
_cell.length_c   1.000
_cell.angle_alpha   90.00
_cell.angle_beta   90.00
_cell.angle_gamma   90.00
#
_symmetry.space_group_name_H-M   'P 1'
#
loop_
_entity.id
_entity.type
_entity.pdbx_description
1 polymer ?
#
loop_
_entity_poly.entity_id
_entity_poly.type
_entity_poly.pdbx_seq_one_letter_code
_entity_poly.pdbx_strand_id
1 'polypeptide(L)'
;LPFSLHQGDALRVLADLPDDCVDSVITDPPYNSGGRTAKERTSRTARQKYTSADAGHSLPDFTGENMDQRSYGFWLTQIMTEAQRLTKVGGTALLFTDWRQLGITTDAIQAAGWLWRGVLAWHKPQARPQRGRFTQNCEFIIWASNGPIDASRNPVYLPGLYSASQPSGKKRRHITQKPVEVMRELVQICPPDGTVLDFCAGSGSTGVAALLEGRDFIGVEKTRHYTEIAADRLTETLRDTLGQEDCTLAA
;
A
#
# COMPACT_ATOMS: atom_id res chain seq x y z
N LEU A 1 4.39 20.66 5.59
CA LEU A 1 3.39 20.20 4.61
C LEU A 1 2.84 18.86 5.09
N PRO A 2 1.53 18.59 4.95
CA PRO A 2 0.90 17.35 5.41
C PRO A 2 1.32 16.13 4.58
N PHE A 3 2.13 16.30 3.54
CA PHE A 3 2.77 15.18 2.86
C PHE A 3 4.18 15.49 2.35
N SER A 4 5.01 14.45 2.28
CA SER A 4 6.26 14.41 1.54
C SER A 4 6.29 13.21 0.61
N LEU A 5 6.81 13.39 -0.60
CA LEU A 5 6.90 12.34 -1.61
C LEU A 5 8.34 12.28 -2.15
N HIS A 6 8.97 11.13 -2.01
CA HIS A 6 10.36 10.91 -2.36
C HIS A 6 10.46 10.00 -3.58
N GLN A 7 11.15 10.46 -4.63
CA GLN A 7 11.47 9.60 -5.76
C GLN A 7 12.77 8.84 -5.49
N GLY A 8 12.72 7.52 -5.43
CA GLY A 8 13.94 6.74 -5.20
C GLY A 8 13.71 5.27 -4.89
N ASP A 9 14.80 4.57 -4.66
CA ASP A 9 14.76 3.22 -4.12
C ASP A 9 14.39 3.25 -2.64
N ALA A 10 13.38 2.48 -2.24
CA ALA A 10 12.83 2.54 -0.89
C ALA A 10 13.88 2.29 0.19
N LEU A 11 14.77 1.30 0.04
CA LEU A 11 15.82 1.02 1.03
C LEU A 11 16.74 2.23 1.26
N ARG A 12 17.07 2.97 0.20
CA ARG A 12 17.92 4.16 0.32
C ARG A 12 17.19 5.32 0.98
N VAL A 13 15.96 5.58 0.51
CA VAL A 13 15.17 6.70 1.04
C VAL A 13 14.84 6.49 2.51
N LEU A 14 14.41 5.28 2.90
CA LEU A 14 14.07 4.99 4.29
C LEU A 14 15.29 5.14 5.22
N ALA A 15 16.49 4.77 4.78
CA ALA A 15 17.71 4.91 5.58
C ALA A 15 18.04 6.37 5.94
N ASP A 16 17.60 7.33 5.13
CA ASP A 16 17.83 8.76 5.34
C ASP A 16 16.76 9.42 6.23
N LEU A 17 15.67 8.73 6.54
CA LEU A 17 14.60 9.26 7.39
C LEU A 17 14.94 9.06 8.89
N PRO A 18 14.48 9.97 9.77
CA PRO A 18 14.72 9.87 11.21
C PRO A 18 13.94 8.71 11.84
N ASP A 19 14.48 8.16 12.93
CA ASP A 19 13.82 7.15 13.76
C ASP A 19 12.49 7.68 14.30
N ASP A 20 11.54 6.78 14.59
CA ASP A 20 10.28 7.08 15.27
C ASP A 20 9.46 8.22 14.63
N CYS A 21 9.57 8.41 13.30
CA CYS A 21 8.92 9.51 12.59
C CYS A 21 7.52 9.16 12.04
N VAL A 22 7.10 7.88 12.05
CA VAL A 22 5.81 7.44 11.55
C VAL A 22 4.99 6.70 12.61
N ASP A 23 3.67 6.76 12.48
CA ASP A 23 2.72 6.07 13.36
C ASP A 23 2.19 4.79 12.72
N SER A 24 2.09 4.73 11.39
CA SER A 24 1.62 3.55 10.67
C SER A 24 2.29 3.40 9.32
N VAL A 25 2.62 2.17 8.96
CA VAL A 25 3.07 1.77 7.62
C VAL A 25 1.90 1.12 6.91
N ILE A 26 1.49 1.63 5.73
CA ILE A 26 0.42 1.04 4.91
C ILE A 26 0.92 0.99 3.47
N THR A 27 1.19 -0.20 2.96
CA THR A 27 1.91 -0.34 1.69
C THR A 27 1.47 -1.55 0.87
N ASP A 28 1.61 -1.42 -0.45
CA ASP A 28 1.34 -2.47 -1.45
C ASP A 28 2.64 -2.81 -2.20
N PRO A 29 3.56 -3.60 -1.60
CA PRO A 29 4.83 -3.94 -2.23
C PRO A 29 4.63 -4.82 -3.47
N PRO A 30 5.56 -4.82 -4.45
CA PRO A 30 5.50 -5.72 -5.60
C PRO A 30 5.71 -7.18 -5.14
N TYR A 31 4.66 -7.99 -5.10
CA TYR A 31 4.70 -9.37 -4.60
C TYR A 31 4.73 -10.45 -5.69
N ASN A 32 5.01 -10.10 -6.93
CA ASN A 32 5.29 -11.03 -8.04
C ASN A 32 4.22 -12.12 -8.24
N SER A 33 2.94 -11.78 -8.09
CA SER A 33 1.83 -12.73 -8.15
C SER A 33 1.20 -12.92 -9.53
N GLY A 34 1.41 -11.99 -10.44
CA GLY A 34 0.84 -12.03 -11.79
C GLY A 34 1.42 -13.15 -12.65
N GLY A 35 0.61 -13.62 -13.63
CA GLY A 35 0.98 -14.71 -14.54
C GLY A 35 0.47 -16.09 -14.09
N ARG A 36 0.14 -16.94 -15.09
CA ARG A 36 -0.44 -18.28 -14.87
C ARG A 36 0.60 -19.35 -14.54
N THR A 37 1.81 -19.18 -15.05
CA THR A 37 2.92 -20.13 -14.87
C THR A 37 4.11 -19.47 -14.21
N ALA A 38 5.03 -20.25 -13.63
CA ALA A 38 6.27 -19.73 -13.07
C ALA A 38 7.09 -18.95 -14.12
N LYS A 39 7.14 -19.45 -15.36
CA LYS A 39 7.82 -18.77 -16.47
C LYS A 39 7.20 -17.40 -16.76
N GLU A 40 5.87 -17.30 -16.80
CA GLU A 40 5.18 -16.03 -17.03
C GLU A 40 5.44 -15.04 -15.89
N ARG A 41 5.50 -15.51 -14.64
CA ARG A 41 5.79 -14.66 -13.47
C ARG A 41 7.20 -14.06 -13.50
N THR A 42 8.17 -14.82 -13.97
CA THR A 42 9.59 -14.41 -13.98
C THR A 42 10.02 -13.68 -15.24
N SER A 43 9.34 -13.88 -16.38
CA SER A 43 9.76 -13.35 -17.70
C SER A 43 8.88 -12.20 -18.22
N ARG A 44 7.65 -12.02 -17.72
CA ARG A 44 6.76 -10.96 -18.17
C ARG A 44 6.88 -9.70 -17.31
N THR A 45 6.71 -8.54 -17.94
CA THR A 45 6.64 -7.26 -17.23
C THR A 45 5.35 -7.15 -16.42
N ALA A 46 5.28 -6.26 -15.42
CA ALA A 46 4.08 -6.03 -14.63
C ALA A 46 2.87 -5.70 -15.53
N ARG A 47 3.06 -4.86 -16.54
CA ARG A 47 2.03 -4.55 -17.53
C ARG A 47 1.50 -5.80 -18.23
N GLN A 48 2.36 -6.70 -18.70
CA GLN A 48 1.97 -7.93 -19.38
C GLN A 48 1.25 -8.93 -18.46
N LYS A 49 1.48 -8.85 -17.15
CA LYS A 49 0.85 -9.72 -16.14
C LYS A 49 -0.55 -9.29 -15.77
N TYR A 50 -0.78 -7.96 -15.65
CA TYR A 50 -1.98 -7.40 -15.01
C TYR A 50 -2.92 -6.65 -15.94
N THR A 51 -2.52 -6.37 -17.19
CA THR A 51 -3.40 -5.73 -18.19
C THR A 51 -3.82 -6.70 -19.26
N SER A 52 -5.09 -6.62 -19.72
CA SER A 52 -5.54 -7.34 -20.92
C SER A 52 -4.99 -6.65 -22.17
N ALA A 53 -4.78 -7.41 -23.25
CA ALA A 53 -4.27 -6.91 -24.53
C ALA A 53 -5.13 -5.77 -25.13
N ASP A 54 -6.44 -5.72 -24.76
CA ASP A 54 -7.41 -4.73 -25.24
C ASP A 54 -7.51 -3.48 -24.37
N ALA A 55 -6.70 -3.35 -23.32
CA ALA A 55 -6.71 -2.15 -22.48
C ALA A 55 -6.08 -0.98 -23.27
N GLY A 56 -6.92 -0.15 -23.88
CA GLY A 56 -6.55 1.00 -24.72
C GLY A 56 -5.82 2.13 -24.00
N HIS A 57 -5.37 1.93 -22.76
CA HIS A 57 -4.57 2.87 -21.98
C HIS A 57 -3.20 2.27 -21.70
N SER A 58 -2.15 2.89 -22.25
CA SER A 58 -0.76 2.52 -21.99
C SER A 58 -0.31 3.06 -20.63
N LEU A 59 -0.65 2.35 -19.55
CA LEU A 59 -0.04 2.63 -18.25
C LEU A 59 1.42 2.17 -18.29
N PRO A 60 2.38 2.97 -17.81
CA PRO A 60 3.78 2.58 -17.73
C PRO A 60 3.99 1.34 -16.88
N ASP A 61 5.04 0.61 -17.20
CA ASP A 61 5.47 -0.55 -16.42
C ASP A 61 6.16 -0.14 -15.12
N PHE A 62 6.22 -1.04 -14.15
CA PHE A 62 6.98 -0.86 -12.91
C PHE A 62 7.89 -2.06 -12.65
N THR A 63 8.93 -1.85 -11.86
CA THR A 63 9.97 -2.84 -11.57
C THR A 63 9.73 -3.56 -10.24
N GLY A 64 10.37 -4.72 -10.04
CA GLY A 64 10.30 -5.48 -8.79
C GLY A 64 9.41 -6.73 -8.84
N GLU A 65 8.64 -6.92 -9.92
CA GLU A 65 7.70 -8.03 -10.09
C GLU A 65 8.33 -9.34 -10.61
N ASN A 66 9.65 -9.45 -10.66
CA ASN A 66 10.35 -10.63 -11.21
C ASN A 66 11.29 -11.30 -10.20
N MET A 67 11.16 -10.99 -8.91
CA MET A 67 11.92 -11.67 -7.87
C MET A 67 11.39 -13.09 -7.65
N ASP A 68 12.29 -14.04 -7.40
CA ASP A 68 11.88 -15.32 -6.83
C ASP A 68 11.43 -15.15 -5.37
N GLN A 69 10.78 -16.17 -4.82
CA GLN A 69 10.18 -16.08 -3.50
C GLN A 69 11.19 -15.80 -2.37
N ARG A 70 12.40 -16.35 -2.47
CA ARG A 70 13.44 -16.15 -1.45
C ARG A 70 14.02 -14.74 -1.54
N SER A 71 14.32 -14.28 -2.75
CA SER A 71 14.80 -12.91 -3.00
C SER A 71 13.76 -11.87 -2.55
N TYR A 72 12.47 -12.14 -2.81
CA TYR A 72 11.37 -11.32 -2.30
C TYR A 72 11.35 -11.27 -0.77
N GLY A 73 11.41 -12.41 -0.08
CA GLY A 73 11.43 -12.46 1.38
C GLY A 73 12.62 -11.73 1.98
N PHE A 74 13.82 -11.91 1.40
CA PHE A 74 15.03 -11.20 1.84
C PHE A 74 14.90 -9.68 1.67
N TRP A 75 14.48 -9.23 0.48
CA TRP A 75 14.25 -7.82 0.18
C TRP A 75 13.20 -7.20 1.11
N LEU A 76 12.07 -7.90 1.32
CA LEU A 76 11.01 -7.41 2.19
C LEU A 76 11.46 -7.33 3.65
N THR A 77 12.24 -8.29 4.14
CA THR A 77 12.81 -8.24 5.50
C THR A 77 13.66 -6.99 5.68
N GLN A 78 14.53 -6.65 4.73
CA GLN A 78 15.38 -5.47 4.82
C GLN A 78 14.55 -4.17 4.88
N ILE A 79 13.55 -4.02 3.99
CA ILE A 79 12.68 -2.84 3.99
C ILE A 79 11.85 -2.75 5.26
N MET A 80 11.31 -3.87 5.72
CA MET A 80 10.49 -3.89 6.94
C MET A 80 11.31 -3.66 8.21
N THR A 81 12.63 -3.97 8.20
CA THR A 81 13.55 -3.58 9.29
C THR A 81 13.71 -2.07 9.35
N GLU A 82 13.92 -1.41 8.22
CA GLU A 82 13.98 0.06 8.17
C GLU A 82 12.61 0.68 8.54
N ALA A 83 11.54 0.15 8.00
CA ALA A 83 10.19 0.62 8.32
C ALA A 83 9.87 0.48 9.82
N GLN A 84 10.38 -0.57 10.49
CA GLN A 84 10.23 -0.73 11.95
C GLN A 84 11.00 0.35 12.71
N ARG A 85 12.24 0.63 12.34
CA ARG A 85 13.06 1.70 12.93
C ARG A 85 12.36 3.07 12.86
N LEU A 86 11.73 3.35 11.71
CA LEU A 86 10.98 4.59 11.50
C LEU A 86 9.66 4.66 12.27
N THR A 87 9.13 3.51 12.68
CA THR A 87 7.79 3.44 13.28
C THR A 87 7.88 3.52 14.79
N LYS A 88 7.15 4.47 15.37
CA LYS A 88 7.03 4.64 16.82
C LYS A 88 6.60 3.32 17.50
N VAL A 89 7.06 3.10 18.74
CA VAL A 89 6.60 1.96 19.55
C VAL A 89 5.07 1.99 19.68
N GLY A 90 4.43 0.84 19.44
CA GLY A 90 2.97 0.71 19.38
C GLY A 90 2.37 1.07 18.00
N GLY A 91 3.17 1.61 17.09
CA GLY A 91 2.75 1.87 15.72
C GLY A 91 2.46 0.58 14.94
N THR A 92 1.76 0.70 13.82
CA THR A 92 1.21 -0.45 13.08
C THR A 92 1.77 -0.59 11.68
N ALA A 93 1.69 -1.80 11.12
CA ALA A 93 2.00 -2.06 9.71
C ALA A 93 0.87 -2.85 9.05
N LEU A 94 0.45 -2.42 7.88
CA LEU A 94 -0.51 -3.07 6.99
C LEU A 94 0.15 -3.30 5.62
N LEU A 95 0.38 -4.58 5.27
CA LEU A 95 1.01 -4.95 4.01
C LEU A 95 0.06 -5.75 3.14
N PHE A 96 -0.24 -5.24 1.95
CA PHE A 96 -0.98 -6.01 0.96
C PHE A 96 -0.14 -7.18 0.43
N THR A 97 -0.82 -8.30 0.20
CA THR A 97 -0.20 -9.50 -0.37
C THR A 97 -1.25 -10.40 -1.01
N ASP A 98 -0.82 -11.33 -1.85
CA ASP A 98 -1.69 -12.38 -2.35
C ASP A 98 -1.48 -13.70 -1.57
N TRP A 99 -2.33 -14.68 -1.84
CA TRP A 99 -2.29 -15.98 -1.19
C TRP A 99 -0.95 -16.74 -1.40
N ARG A 100 -0.24 -16.48 -2.52
CA ARG A 100 1.03 -17.16 -2.83
C ARG A 100 2.18 -16.67 -1.97
N GLN A 101 2.16 -15.36 -1.69
CA GLN A 101 3.21 -14.70 -0.91
C GLN A 101 2.84 -14.52 0.57
N LEU A 102 1.63 -14.96 0.97
CA LEU A 102 1.15 -14.78 2.35
C LEU A 102 2.16 -15.33 3.38
N GLY A 103 2.63 -16.57 3.20
CA GLY A 103 3.60 -17.19 4.12
C GLY A 103 4.92 -16.44 4.19
N ILE A 104 5.54 -16.16 3.02
CA ILE A 104 6.84 -15.47 3.01
C ILE A 104 6.74 -14.01 3.49
N THR A 105 5.59 -13.36 3.27
CA THR A 105 5.37 -12.00 3.78
C THR A 105 5.27 -12.02 5.31
N THR A 106 4.55 -12.98 5.90
CA THR A 106 4.47 -13.11 7.36
C THR A 106 5.83 -13.49 7.98
N ASP A 107 6.62 -14.33 7.33
CA ASP A 107 7.97 -14.67 7.77
C ASP A 107 8.89 -13.43 7.73
N ALA A 108 8.82 -12.65 6.65
CA ALA A 108 9.66 -11.46 6.47
C ALA A 108 9.38 -10.38 7.51
N ILE A 109 8.12 -10.09 7.84
CA ILE A 109 7.77 -9.07 8.84
C ILE A 109 8.20 -9.51 10.24
N GLN A 110 8.06 -10.79 10.59
CA GLN A 110 8.53 -11.32 11.87
C GLN A 110 10.07 -11.30 11.96
N ALA A 111 10.76 -11.67 10.87
CA ALA A 111 12.22 -11.61 10.79
C ALA A 111 12.74 -10.15 10.92
N ALA A 112 11.95 -9.17 10.50
CA ALA A 112 12.23 -7.75 10.65
C ALA A 112 11.89 -7.19 12.05
N GLY A 113 11.41 -8.02 13.00
CA GLY A 113 11.15 -7.63 14.37
C GLY A 113 9.72 -7.16 14.67
N TRP A 114 8.82 -7.17 13.69
CA TRP A 114 7.43 -6.83 13.92
C TRP A 114 6.65 -7.94 14.64
N LEU A 115 5.70 -7.57 15.47
CA LEU A 115 4.74 -8.50 16.07
C LEU A 115 3.58 -8.73 15.10
N TRP A 116 3.50 -9.92 14.51
CA TRP A 116 2.38 -10.28 13.66
C TRP A 116 1.08 -10.39 14.48
N ARG A 117 0.04 -9.66 14.08
CA ARG A 117 -1.24 -9.55 14.80
C ARG A 117 -2.38 -10.29 14.12
N GLY A 118 -2.36 -10.41 12.78
CA GLY A 118 -3.41 -11.08 12.05
C GLY A 118 -3.36 -10.84 10.55
N VAL A 119 -4.40 -11.29 9.89
CA VAL A 119 -4.61 -11.16 8.44
C VAL A 119 -6.00 -10.63 8.19
N LEU A 120 -6.10 -9.53 7.45
CA LEU A 120 -7.34 -8.96 6.96
C LEU A 120 -7.56 -9.41 5.52
N ALA A 121 -8.81 -9.38 5.04
CA ALA A 121 -9.13 -9.72 3.67
C ALA A 121 -9.76 -8.55 2.93
N TRP A 122 -9.32 -8.34 1.70
CA TRP A 122 -9.99 -7.45 0.75
C TRP A 122 -10.67 -8.27 -0.33
N HIS A 123 -12.00 -8.31 -0.31
CA HIS A 123 -12.83 -8.97 -1.30
C HIS A 123 -13.03 -8.08 -2.53
N LYS A 124 -12.83 -8.67 -3.71
CA LYS A 124 -13.00 -8.06 -5.03
C LYS A 124 -14.23 -8.65 -5.73
N PRO A 125 -15.43 -8.07 -5.57
CA PRO A 125 -16.68 -8.69 -6.03
C PRO A 125 -16.74 -8.88 -7.55
N GLN A 126 -16.00 -8.08 -8.33
CA GLN A 126 -15.95 -8.15 -9.79
C GLN A 126 -14.88 -9.10 -10.35
N ALA A 127 -14.24 -9.92 -9.51
CA ALA A 127 -13.28 -10.90 -10.00
C ALA A 127 -13.96 -11.90 -10.93
N ARG A 128 -13.36 -12.12 -12.11
CA ARG A 128 -13.97 -12.99 -13.12
C ARG A 128 -13.80 -14.46 -12.73
N PRO A 129 -14.91 -15.24 -12.70
CA PRO A 129 -14.83 -16.67 -12.44
C PRO A 129 -14.13 -17.40 -13.61
N GLN A 130 -13.50 -18.51 -13.30
CA GLN A 130 -12.85 -19.37 -14.28
C GLN A 130 -13.41 -20.80 -14.14
N ARG A 131 -13.71 -21.44 -15.26
CA ARG A 131 -14.27 -22.81 -15.28
C ARG A 131 -13.30 -23.79 -14.61
N GLY A 132 -13.82 -24.65 -13.73
CA GLY A 132 -13.04 -25.66 -13.02
C GLY A 132 -12.07 -25.14 -11.96
N ARG A 133 -12.24 -23.87 -11.50
CA ARG A 133 -11.38 -23.24 -10.48
C ARG A 133 -12.20 -22.42 -9.52
N PHE A 134 -11.65 -22.24 -8.30
CA PHE A 134 -12.16 -21.24 -7.39
C PHE A 134 -11.81 -19.84 -7.90
N THR A 135 -12.75 -18.91 -7.78
CA THR A 135 -12.52 -17.51 -8.12
C THR A 135 -11.53 -16.90 -7.13
N GLN A 136 -10.46 -16.31 -7.65
CA GLN A 136 -9.46 -15.59 -6.84
C GLN A 136 -9.95 -14.15 -6.64
N ASN A 137 -10.89 -13.99 -5.71
CA ASN A 137 -11.58 -12.73 -5.44
C ASN A 137 -11.17 -12.07 -4.12
N CYS A 138 -10.08 -12.53 -3.50
CA CYS A 138 -9.51 -11.92 -2.31
C CYS A 138 -8.03 -11.60 -2.50
N GLU A 139 -7.61 -10.47 -1.96
CA GLU A 139 -6.25 -10.17 -1.55
C GLU A 139 -6.21 -10.09 -0.03
N PHE A 140 -5.02 -10.23 0.54
CA PHE A 140 -4.84 -10.24 1.99
C PHE A 140 -4.04 -9.01 2.42
N ILE A 141 -4.22 -8.61 3.67
CA ILE A 141 -3.48 -7.52 4.29
C ILE A 141 -2.91 -8.08 5.60
N ILE A 142 -1.60 -8.17 5.68
CA ILE A 142 -0.92 -8.58 6.91
C ILE A 142 -0.97 -7.40 7.87
N TRP A 143 -1.43 -7.65 9.10
CA TRP A 143 -1.44 -6.69 10.17
C TRP A 143 -0.39 -7.03 11.22
N ALA A 144 0.46 -6.05 11.54
CA ALA A 144 1.53 -6.17 12.52
C ALA A 144 1.68 -4.88 13.35
N SER A 145 2.45 -4.94 14.42
CA SER A 145 2.78 -3.76 15.24
C SER A 145 4.25 -3.74 15.65
N ASN A 146 4.80 -2.55 15.83
CA ASN A 146 6.10 -2.33 16.45
C ASN A 146 5.94 -2.35 17.98
N GLY A 147 6.12 -3.53 18.58
CA GLY A 147 5.88 -3.74 20.00
C GLY A 147 4.38 -3.76 20.39
N PRO A 148 4.07 -3.61 21.69
CA PRO A 148 2.70 -3.62 22.21
C PRO A 148 1.87 -2.46 21.66
N ILE A 149 0.62 -2.75 21.29
CA ILE A 149 -0.34 -1.72 20.87
C ILE A 149 -0.90 -1.01 22.10
N ASP A 150 -0.86 0.32 22.08
CA ASP A 150 -1.57 1.15 23.04
C ASP A 150 -2.90 1.61 22.44
N ALA A 151 -3.98 0.92 22.78
CA ALA A 151 -5.31 1.22 22.27
C ALA A 151 -5.85 2.59 22.75
N SER A 152 -5.25 3.22 23.76
CA SER A 152 -5.64 4.54 24.22
C SER A 152 -5.26 5.64 23.22
N ARG A 153 -4.23 5.43 22.42
CA ARG A 153 -3.79 6.38 21.37
C ARG A 153 -4.76 6.44 20.18
N ASN A 154 -5.47 5.35 19.92
CA ASN A 154 -6.44 5.27 18.82
C ASN A 154 -7.51 4.22 19.14
N PRO A 155 -8.57 4.58 19.88
CA PRO A 155 -9.61 3.65 20.35
C PRO A 155 -10.63 3.33 19.24
N VAL A 156 -10.18 2.82 18.09
CA VAL A 156 -11.04 2.48 16.94
C VAL A 156 -11.38 0.99 16.88
N TYR A 157 -12.54 0.68 16.31
CA TYR A 157 -12.96 -0.68 15.97
C TYR A 157 -13.02 -0.79 14.45
N LEU A 158 -12.10 -1.56 13.86
CA LEU A 158 -11.98 -1.71 12.43
C LEU A 158 -12.36 -3.13 11.97
N PRO A 159 -13.04 -3.27 10.83
CA PRO A 159 -13.40 -4.59 10.30
C PRO A 159 -12.17 -5.36 9.82
N GLY A 160 -12.26 -6.69 9.86
CA GLY A 160 -11.23 -7.57 9.29
C GLY A 160 -11.48 -7.95 7.82
N LEU A 161 -12.59 -7.48 7.23
CA LEU A 161 -12.99 -7.75 5.85
C LEU A 161 -13.44 -6.45 5.17
N TYR A 162 -12.85 -6.16 4.04
CA TYR A 162 -13.19 -5.02 3.18
C TYR A 162 -13.73 -5.52 1.86
N SER A 163 -14.70 -4.83 1.24
CA SER A 163 -15.28 -5.22 -0.04
C SER A 163 -15.37 -4.02 -0.97
N ALA A 164 -14.55 -4.00 -2.01
CA ALA A 164 -14.57 -2.96 -3.03
C ALA A 164 -13.98 -3.47 -4.34
N SER A 165 -14.44 -2.90 -5.45
CA SER A 165 -13.89 -3.19 -6.78
C SER A 165 -12.64 -2.39 -7.04
N GLN A 166 -11.68 -2.96 -7.76
CA GLN A 166 -10.53 -2.20 -8.26
C GLN A 166 -11.00 -1.08 -9.21
N PRO A 167 -10.36 0.09 -9.16
CA PRO A 167 -10.62 1.15 -10.12
C PRO A 167 -10.44 0.66 -11.56
N SER A 168 -11.33 1.06 -12.46
CA SER A 168 -11.34 0.65 -13.86
C SER A 168 -11.47 1.84 -14.82
N GLY A 169 -11.12 1.63 -16.09
CA GLY A 169 -11.23 2.65 -17.13
C GLY A 169 -10.42 3.92 -16.82
N LYS A 170 -10.99 5.09 -17.10
CA LYS A 170 -10.33 6.42 -16.91
C LYS A 170 -9.99 6.74 -15.44
N LYS A 171 -10.64 6.10 -14.48
CA LYS A 171 -10.36 6.28 -13.04
C LYS A 171 -9.09 5.58 -12.58
N ARG A 172 -8.56 4.64 -13.38
CA ARG A 172 -7.36 3.88 -13.05
C ARG A 172 -6.10 4.64 -13.48
N ARG A 173 -5.29 5.03 -12.51
CA ARG A 173 -4.03 5.78 -12.69
C ARG A 173 -2.77 4.93 -12.56
N HIS A 174 -2.89 3.72 -11.97
CA HIS A 174 -1.80 2.75 -11.81
C HIS A 174 -2.31 1.33 -12.10
N ILE A 175 -1.41 0.43 -12.57
CA ILE A 175 -1.76 -0.93 -12.99
C ILE A 175 -2.42 -1.73 -11.85
N THR A 176 -1.92 -1.59 -10.62
CA THR A 176 -2.42 -2.28 -9.42
C THR A 176 -3.07 -1.32 -8.41
N GLN A 177 -3.60 -0.18 -8.87
CA GLN A 177 -4.18 0.84 -7.99
C GLN A 177 -5.19 0.25 -7.01
N LYS A 178 -5.00 0.51 -5.72
CA LYS A 178 -5.96 0.16 -4.67
C LYS A 178 -7.13 1.16 -4.64
N PRO A 179 -8.36 0.72 -4.31
CA PRO A 179 -9.50 1.61 -4.11
C PRO A 179 -9.25 2.57 -2.95
N VAL A 180 -9.44 3.87 -3.18
CA VAL A 180 -9.26 4.88 -2.12
C VAL A 180 -10.22 4.64 -0.95
N GLU A 181 -11.43 4.15 -1.21
CA GLU A 181 -12.41 3.79 -0.19
C GLU A 181 -11.89 2.75 0.82
N VAL A 182 -11.24 1.68 0.34
CA VAL A 182 -10.59 0.69 1.22
C VAL A 182 -9.41 1.31 1.96
N MET A 183 -8.60 2.12 1.27
CA MET A 183 -7.44 2.76 1.90
C MET A 183 -7.86 3.74 3.00
N ARG A 184 -8.98 4.47 2.84
CA ARG A 184 -9.52 5.37 3.86
C ARG A 184 -9.90 4.63 5.15
N GLU A 185 -10.55 3.46 5.02
CA GLU A 185 -10.87 2.64 6.19
C GLU A 185 -9.60 2.09 6.86
N LEU A 186 -8.62 1.62 6.08
CA LEU A 186 -7.35 1.11 6.61
C LEU A 186 -6.50 2.19 7.30
N VAL A 187 -6.50 3.41 6.77
CA VAL A 187 -5.76 4.54 7.35
C VAL A 187 -6.25 4.89 8.74
N GLN A 188 -7.50 4.60 9.09
CA GLN A 188 -8.02 4.85 10.43
C GLN A 188 -7.30 4.08 11.53
N ILE A 189 -6.48 3.06 11.22
CA ILE A 189 -5.60 2.41 12.20
C ILE A 189 -4.49 3.36 12.70
N CYS A 190 -4.10 4.33 11.88
CA CYS A 190 -3.19 5.40 12.28
C CYS A 190 -3.93 6.37 13.21
N PRO A 191 -3.34 6.78 14.34
CA PRO A 191 -3.94 7.79 15.21
C PRO A 191 -4.32 9.08 14.44
N PRO A 192 -5.31 9.84 14.90
CA PRO A 192 -5.53 11.20 14.40
C PRO A 192 -4.23 12.03 14.46
N ASP A 193 -4.00 12.88 13.46
CA ASP A 193 -2.79 13.68 13.29
C ASP A 193 -1.47 12.87 13.22
N GLY A 194 -1.57 11.54 13.08
CA GLY A 194 -0.43 10.66 12.91
C GLY A 194 0.10 10.64 11.48
N THR A 195 1.30 10.10 11.30
CA THR A 195 1.99 10.00 10.02
C THR A 195 1.88 8.58 9.45
N VAL A 196 1.42 8.47 8.21
CA VAL A 196 1.35 7.23 7.43
C VAL A 196 2.52 7.16 6.45
N LEU A 197 3.26 6.05 6.46
CA LEU A 197 4.31 5.75 5.49
C LEU A 197 3.80 4.73 4.45
N ASP A 198 4.02 5.02 3.17
CA ASP A 198 3.92 4.05 2.07
C ASP A 198 5.22 4.04 1.25
N PHE A 199 6.03 3.00 1.40
CA PHE A 199 7.32 2.89 0.71
C PHE A 199 7.21 2.31 -0.73
N CYS A 200 5.99 2.04 -1.20
CA CYS A 200 5.64 1.65 -2.57
C CYS A 200 4.42 2.44 -3.05
N ALA A 201 4.48 3.77 -2.96
CA ALA A 201 3.33 4.66 -3.07
C ALA A 201 2.57 4.57 -4.41
N GLY A 202 3.23 4.13 -5.49
CA GLY A 202 2.62 4.03 -6.81
C GLY A 202 1.96 5.36 -7.22
N SER A 203 0.67 5.33 -7.51
CA SER A 203 -0.10 6.52 -7.83
C SER A 203 -0.67 7.27 -6.61
N GLY A 204 -0.21 6.97 -5.38
CA GLY A 204 -0.52 7.72 -4.17
C GLY A 204 -1.89 7.44 -3.54
N SER A 205 -2.48 6.26 -3.72
CA SER A 205 -3.81 5.96 -3.15
C SER A 205 -3.82 5.97 -1.63
N THR A 206 -2.74 5.50 -0.99
CA THR A 206 -2.55 5.55 0.46
C THR A 206 -2.47 7.00 0.95
N GLY A 207 -1.68 7.83 0.27
CA GLY A 207 -1.51 9.24 0.63
C GLY A 207 -2.80 10.06 0.45
N VAL A 208 -3.55 9.83 -0.64
CA VAL A 208 -4.89 10.44 -0.82
C VAL A 208 -5.80 10.08 0.34
N ALA A 209 -5.82 8.80 0.74
CA ALA A 209 -6.63 8.36 1.88
C ALA A 209 -6.15 8.99 3.20
N ALA A 210 -4.83 9.07 3.43
CA ALA A 210 -4.26 9.69 4.62
C ALA A 210 -4.68 11.15 4.76
N LEU A 211 -4.54 11.94 3.69
CA LEU A 211 -4.93 13.35 3.68
C LEU A 211 -6.44 13.54 3.90
N LEU A 212 -7.29 12.72 3.25
CA LEU A 212 -8.74 12.78 3.44
C LEU A 212 -9.18 12.43 4.88
N GLU A 213 -8.39 11.64 5.59
CA GLU A 213 -8.66 11.25 6.97
C GLU A 213 -7.87 12.09 8.00
N GLY A 214 -7.24 13.20 7.58
CA GLY A 214 -6.52 14.13 8.48
C GLY A 214 -5.22 13.54 9.05
N ARG A 215 -4.49 12.71 8.26
CA ARG A 215 -3.19 12.16 8.63
C ARG A 215 -2.12 12.73 7.72
N ASP A 216 -0.92 12.91 8.24
CA ASP A 216 0.25 13.22 7.44
C ASP A 216 0.70 12.00 6.63
N PHE A 217 1.39 12.24 5.52
CA PHE A 217 1.81 11.18 4.62
C PHE A 217 3.28 11.31 4.20
N ILE A 218 4.02 10.19 4.27
CA ILE A 218 5.34 10.03 3.66
C ILE A 218 5.23 8.94 2.60
N GLY A 219 5.48 9.29 1.34
CA GLY A 219 5.47 8.36 0.22
C GLY A 219 6.83 8.17 -0.40
N VAL A 220 7.17 6.93 -0.77
CA VAL A 220 8.34 6.63 -1.60
C VAL A 220 7.90 5.90 -2.85
N GLU A 221 8.32 6.38 -4.00
CA GLU A 221 8.05 5.76 -5.29
C GLU A 221 9.31 5.75 -6.15
N LYS A 222 9.62 4.61 -6.74
CA LYS A 222 10.82 4.43 -7.55
C LYS A 222 10.70 5.04 -8.93
N THR A 223 9.50 4.97 -9.51
CA THR A 223 9.23 5.33 -10.90
C THR A 223 8.84 6.80 -11.00
N ARG A 224 9.63 7.63 -11.68
CA ARG A 224 9.38 9.06 -11.84
C ARG A 224 7.95 9.38 -12.30
N HIS A 225 7.45 8.67 -13.30
CA HIS A 225 6.10 8.88 -13.82
C HIS A 225 5.01 8.71 -12.75
N TYR A 226 5.13 7.67 -11.89
CA TYR A 226 4.16 7.46 -10.82
C TYR A 226 4.35 8.43 -9.67
N THR A 227 5.57 8.89 -9.41
CA THR A 227 5.82 9.98 -8.46
C THR A 227 5.11 11.27 -8.88
N GLU A 228 5.18 11.64 -10.17
CA GLU A 228 4.50 12.80 -10.72
C GLU A 228 2.96 12.67 -10.59
N ILE A 229 2.39 11.51 -10.95
CA ILE A 229 0.95 11.25 -10.78
C ILE A 229 0.53 11.31 -9.30
N ALA A 230 1.32 10.75 -8.40
CA ALA A 230 1.04 10.80 -6.98
C ALA A 230 1.08 12.24 -6.45
N ALA A 231 2.09 13.02 -6.84
CA ALA A 231 2.22 14.43 -6.44
C ALA A 231 1.01 15.27 -6.87
N ASP A 232 0.56 15.10 -8.11
CA ASP A 232 -0.63 15.79 -8.63
C ASP A 232 -1.88 15.44 -7.82
N ARG A 233 -2.12 14.16 -7.56
CA ARG A 233 -3.28 13.67 -6.81
C ARG A 233 -3.27 14.14 -5.35
N LEU A 234 -2.12 14.09 -4.69
CA LEU A 234 -1.98 14.56 -3.31
C LEU A 234 -2.21 16.07 -3.21
N THR A 235 -1.66 16.83 -4.16
CA THR A 235 -1.86 18.28 -4.24
C THR A 235 -3.33 18.65 -4.50
N GLU A 236 -4.00 17.95 -5.42
CA GLU A 236 -5.43 18.12 -5.69
C GLU A 236 -6.26 17.82 -4.43
N THR A 237 -6.01 16.67 -3.79
CA THR A 237 -6.70 16.27 -2.55
C THR A 237 -6.54 17.33 -1.45
N LEU A 238 -5.32 17.85 -1.26
CA LEU A 238 -5.05 18.86 -0.24
C LEU A 238 -5.80 20.18 -0.52
N ARG A 239 -5.86 20.63 -1.78
CA ARG A 239 -6.62 21.82 -2.16
C ARG A 239 -8.12 21.65 -1.89
N ASP A 240 -8.66 20.47 -2.22
CA ASP A 240 -10.08 20.17 -2.00
C ASP A 240 -10.42 20.15 -0.52
N THR A 241 -9.54 19.59 0.32
CA THR A 241 -9.73 19.53 1.77
C THR A 241 -9.68 20.93 2.40
N LEU A 242 -8.69 21.75 2.07
CA LEU A 242 -8.56 23.12 2.57
C LEU A 242 -9.68 24.05 2.08
N GLY A 243 -10.13 23.91 0.82
CA GLY A 243 -11.25 24.68 0.29
C GLY A 243 -12.60 24.32 0.92
N GLN A 244 -12.75 23.13 1.49
CA GLN A 244 -13.95 22.72 2.22
C GLN A 244 -13.95 23.29 3.66
N GLU A 245 -12.79 23.43 4.30
CA GLU A 245 -12.68 24.04 5.64
C GLU A 245 -13.06 25.52 5.62
N ASP A 246 -12.63 26.27 4.61
CA ASP A 246 -13.00 27.69 4.44
C ASP A 246 -14.52 27.89 4.23
N CYS A 247 -15.20 26.96 3.58
CA CYS A 247 -16.65 27.00 3.40
C CYS A 247 -17.43 26.67 4.69
N THR A 248 -16.87 25.87 5.58
CA THR A 248 -17.54 25.44 6.82
C THR A 248 -17.41 26.50 7.93
N LEU A 249 -16.38 27.34 7.89
CA LEU A 249 -16.18 28.47 8.78
C LEU A 249 -16.99 29.71 8.41
N ALA A 250 -17.58 29.76 7.22
CA ALA A 250 -18.37 30.87 6.69
C ALA A 250 -19.91 30.65 6.80
N ALA A 251 -20.35 29.54 7.40
CA ALA A 251 -21.76 29.18 7.61
C ALA A 251 -22.10 29.17 9.11
#